data_895deab05595eea3e518b16384f13cf4
#
_entry.id   895deab05595eea3e518b16384f13cf4
#
_cell.length_a   1.000
_cell.length_b   1.000
_cell.length_c   1.000
_cell.angle_alpha   90.00
_cell.angle_beta   90.00
_cell.angle_gamma   90.00
#
_symmetry.space_group_name_H-M   'P 1'
#
loop_
_entity.id
_entity.type
_entity.pdbx_description
1 polymer ?
#
loop_
_entity_poly.entity_id
_entity_poly.type
_entity_poly.pdbx_seq_one_letter_code
_entity_poly.pdbx_strand_id
1 'polypeptide(L)'
;MYSVKTNVLELTALMKQHGITRAVLSPGSRNSPLNHTLASCPDILCTPVTDERSAAFTANGLCQALRRPVAACCTSGTALLDMAPAVAEAYYQNLPLLIISADRPASAIGQMDGQTIVQPGSFHNYIRKEVTLPEPHDAESLWYCNRLINEALAELTHNGFGPVHINVPITEPLFDMSAPALPEVRSFVREQSRMAFLTPDMRNEWRKAKRVMIICGQSLPAPALEKSLRRAAGKGHAVIVCEHLANLSASMGEKGFIGTSDLVLAAPRTDDILAPDFVITVAGHVVSKRLKQYLRRVRPAAHWHVSPDGACPDLFRCLTRAVEADPAELIGLLADEPADRSPAFQDAWQKAGSAAAQRVADFRLTEFTDLFVMRRFLEALPDGSALQLANSSPVRNAQYFPLPPDTEVCCNRGVNGIDGSLSTATGFALGSPRMTYALIGDLSFFYDQNALWNRNINGSLRILLLNNGGGAIFGKFEGLKESAARERLVMAEHVTSACHLCQAHGVAYQNADDMASLREGIDWLIHTESDRPMLMEVFTDIDADNEAVKGFFGENTQELRS
;
A
#
# COMPACT_ATOMS: atom_id res chain seq x y z
N MET A 1 -17.56 -8.51 -31.07
CA MET A 1 -16.54 -9.27 -31.85
C MET A 1 -15.25 -9.23 -31.07
N TYR A 2 -14.48 -10.31 -31.08
CA TYR A 2 -13.24 -10.49 -30.30
C TYR A 2 -12.09 -10.82 -31.27
N SER A 3 -10.86 -10.76 -30.78
CA SER A 3 -9.70 -11.24 -31.54
C SER A 3 -9.83 -12.74 -31.84
N VAL A 4 -9.31 -13.18 -32.98
CA VAL A 4 -9.28 -14.61 -33.32
C VAL A 4 -8.17 -15.40 -32.60
N LYS A 5 -7.34 -14.73 -31.78
CA LYS A 5 -6.23 -15.37 -31.07
C LYS A 5 -6.75 -16.26 -29.94
N THR A 6 -6.56 -17.56 -30.05
CA THR A 6 -7.14 -18.55 -29.14
C THR A 6 -6.65 -18.39 -27.71
N ASN A 7 -5.34 -18.12 -27.47
CA ASN A 7 -4.79 -17.87 -26.14
C ASN A 7 -5.36 -16.59 -25.50
N VAL A 8 -5.66 -15.55 -26.29
CA VAL A 8 -6.28 -14.30 -25.83
C VAL A 8 -7.74 -14.53 -25.45
N LEU A 9 -8.48 -15.31 -26.27
CA LEU A 9 -9.87 -15.68 -25.98
C LEU A 9 -9.98 -16.51 -24.69
N GLU A 10 -9.14 -17.55 -24.55
CA GLU A 10 -9.07 -18.40 -23.35
C GLU A 10 -8.76 -17.57 -22.10
N LEU A 11 -7.75 -16.70 -22.16
CA LEU A 11 -7.37 -15.84 -21.04
C LEU A 11 -8.54 -14.94 -20.63
N THR A 12 -9.18 -14.27 -21.58
CA THR A 12 -10.30 -13.36 -21.27
C THR A 12 -11.50 -14.10 -20.68
N ALA A 13 -11.84 -15.27 -21.23
CA ALA A 13 -12.93 -16.10 -20.73
C ALA A 13 -12.66 -16.60 -19.30
N LEU A 14 -11.43 -17.02 -19.00
CA LEU A 14 -11.02 -17.45 -17.65
C LEU A 14 -10.93 -16.29 -16.67
N MET A 15 -10.44 -15.13 -17.06
CA MET A 15 -10.46 -13.92 -16.21
C MET A 15 -11.89 -13.62 -15.74
N LYS A 16 -12.85 -13.64 -16.68
CA LYS A 16 -14.27 -13.47 -16.35
C LYS A 16 -14.75 -14.52 -15.33
N GLN A 17 -14.46 -15.80 -15.53
CA GLN A 17 -14.89 -16.87 -14.62
C GLN A 17 -14.23 -16.79 -13.24
N HIS A 18 -12.99 -16.33 -13.15
CA HIS A 18 -12.28 -16.06 -11.89
C HIS A 18 -12.65 -14.72 -11.24
N GLY A 19 -13.63 -13.98 -11.79
CA GLY A 19 -14.13 -12.74 -11.20
C GLY A 19 -13.19 -11.55 -11.35
N ILE A 20 -12.25 -11.57 -12.29
CA ILE A 20 -11.37 -10.44 -12.60
C ILE A 20 -12.13 -9.50 -13.54
N THR A 21 -12.74 -8.47 -12.98
CA THR A 21 -13.66 -7.56 -13.66
C THR A 21 -13.07 -6.18 -13.93
N ARG A 22 -11.80 -5.96 -13.63
CA ARG A 22 -11.08 -4.70 -13.83
C ARG A 22 -9.75 -4.95 -14.52
N ALA A 23 -9.44 -4.13 -15.52
CA ALA A 23 -8.17 -4.16 -16.23
C ALA A 23 -7.68 -2.74 -16.52
N VAL A 24 -6.41 -2.47 -16.24
CA VAL A 24 -5.71 -1.24 -16.65
C VAL A 24 -4.89 -1.58 -17.89
N LEU A 25 -5.12 -0.86 -18.99
CA LEU A 25 -4.57 -1.20 -20.30
C LEU A 25 -3.65 -0.10 -20.80
N SER A 26 -2.38 -0.42 -21.06
CA SER A 26 -1.48 0.46 -21.78
C SER A 26 -1.58 0.24 -23.28
N PRO A 27 -1.33 1.28 -24.11
CA PRO A 27 -1.43 1.18 -25.58
C PRO A 27 -0.26 0.35 -26.15
N GLY A 28 -0.46 -0.20 -27.33
CA GLY A 28 0.57 -0.90 -28.08
C GLY A 28 -0.01 -1.75 -29.20
N SER A 29 0.80 -2.08 -30.21
CA SER A 29 0.36 -2.89 -31.35
C SER A 29 0.30 -4.38 -30.99
N ARG A 30 1.33 -4.91 -30.29
CA ARG A 30 1.40 -6.35 -29.97
C ARG A 30 0.30 -6.78 -29.00
N ASN A 31 -0.10 -5.93 -28.06
CA ASN A 31 -1.20 -6.20 -27.15
C ASN A 31 -2.59 -5.77 -27.68
N SER A 32 -2.70 -5.30 -28.94
CA SER A 32 -4.00 -4.96 -29.54
C SER A 32 -5.04 -6.09 -29.46
N PRO A 33 -4.70 -7.36 -29.73
CA PRO A 33 -5.63 -8.46 -29.55
C PRO A 33 -6.15 -8.60 -28.12
N LEU A 34 -5.29 -8.40 -27.11
CA LEU A 34 -5.64 -8.41 -25.69
C LEU A 34 -6.53 -7.21 -25.35
N ASN A 35 -6.08 -6.00 -25.68
CA ASN A 35 -6.82 -4.77 -25.38
C ASN A 35 -8.21 -4.78 -26.03
N HIS A 36 -8.30 -5.17 -27.28
CA HIS A 36 -9.58 -5.26 -27.98
C HIS A 36 -10.51 -6.29 -27.33
N THR A 37 -10.00 -7.49 -27.04
CA THR A 37 -10.82 -8.58 -26.49
C THR A 37 -11.29 -8.25 -25.08
N LEU A 38 -10.41 -7.71 -24.22
CA LEU A 38 -10.77 -7.27 -22.88
C LEU A 38 -11.80 -6.14 -22.90
N ALA A 39 -11.59 -5.11 -23.75
CA ALA A 39 -12.50 -3.98 -23.87
C ALA A 39 -13.86 -4.36 -24.49
N SER A 40 -13.91 -5.42 -25.30
CA SER A 40 -15.16 -5.94 -25.89
C SER A 40 -15.93 -6.85 -24.92
N CYS A 41 -15.32 -7.28 -23.81
CA CYS A 41 -15.98 -8.10 -22.79
C CYS A 41 -16.80 -7.23 -21.84
N PRO A 42 -18.14 -7.34 -21.79
CA PRO A 42 -18.98 -6.48 -20.97
C PRO A 42 -18.77 -6.67 -19.45
N ASP A 43 -18.16 -7.79 -19.04
CA ASP A 43 -17.90 -8.10 -17.65
C ASP A 43 -16.57 -7.51 -17.14
N ILE A 44 -15.76 -6.93 -18.04
CA ILE A 44 -14.45 -6.36 -17.69
C ILE A 44 -14.44 -4.86 -17.99
N LEU A 45 -14.38 -4.04 -16.96
CA LEU A 45 -14.22 -2.60 -17.10
C LEU A 45 -12.74 -2.26 -17.31
N CYS A 46 -12.41 -1.75 -18.48
CA CYS A 46 -11.07 -1.38 -18.89
C CYS A 46 -10.79 0.11 -18.62
N THR A 47 -9.64 0.40 -18.03
CA THR A 47 -9.14 1.75 -17.75
C THR A 47 -7.88 1.97 -18.57
N PRO A 48 -7.87 2.85 -19.59
CA PRO A 48 -6.68 3.14 -20.38
C PRO A 48 -5.71 4.03 -19.60
N VAL A 49 -4.44 3.63 -19.49
CA VAL A 49 -3.34 4.41 -18.92
C VAL A 49 -2.10 4.22 -19.78
N THR A 50 -1.53 5.33 -20.28
CA THR A 50 -0.48 5.27 -21.31
C THR A 50 0.87 4.83 -20.75
N ASP A 51 1.30 5.40 -19.63
CA ASP A 51 2.56 5.07 -18.94
C ASP A 51 2.39 3.74 -18.21
N GLU A 52 3.18 2.74 -18.52
CA GLU A 52 3.07 1.39 -17.98
C GLU A 52 3.36 1.33 -16.48
N ARG A 53 4.28 2.14 -15.97
CA ARG A 53 4.53 2.26 -14.54
C ARG A 53 3.31 2.81 -13.82
N SER A 54 2.75 3.92 -14.31
CA SER A 54 1.51 4.49 -13.77
C SER A 54 0.34 3.53 -13.90
N ALA A 55 0.25 2.76 -15.00
CA ALA A 55 -0.79 1.75 -15.22
C ALA A 55 -0.75 0.65 -14.14
N ALA A 56 0.44 0.10 -13.88
CA ALA A 56 0.59 -0.95 -12.88
C ALA A 56 0.36 -0.44 -11.44
N PHE A 57 0.80 0.77 -11.09
CA PHE A 57 0.46 1.37 -9.79
C PHE A 57 -1.03 1.76 -9.69
N THR A 58 -1.66 2.19 -10.77
CA THR A 58 -3.12 2.39 -10.83
C THR A 58 -3.85 1.07 -10.57
N ALA A 59 -3.38 -0.04 -11.12
CA ALA A 59 -3.92 -1.36 -10.82
C ALA A 59 -3.72 -1.76 -9.35
N ASN A 60 -2.58 -1.42 -8.73
CA ASN A 60 -2.37 -1.60 -7.29
C ASN A 60 -3.40 -0.81 -6.45
N GLY A 61 -3.66 0.43 -6.79
CA GLY A 61 -4.70 1.25 -6.14
C GLY A 61 -6.10 0.65 -6.29
N LEU A 62 -6.42 0.14 -7.47
CA LEU A 62 -7.67 -0.60 -7.70
C LEU A 62 -7.74 -1.89 -6.87
N CYS A 63 -6.63 -2.65 -6.73
CA CYS A 63 -6.57 -3.82 -5.84
C CYS A 63 -6.85 -3.44 -4.38
N GLN A 64 -6.28 -2.32 -3.89
CA GLN A 64 -6.52 -1.82 -2.54
C GLN A 64 -8.00 -1.46 -2.33
N ALA A 65 -8.60 -0.68 -3.25
CA ALA A 65 -9.98 -0.23 -3.14
C ALA A 65 -11.00 -1.37 -3.25
N LEU A 66 -10.79 -2.27 -4.19
CA LEU A 66 -11.72 -3.36 -4.51
C LEU A 66 -11.50 -4.63 -3.69
N ARG A 67 -10.31 -4.79 -3.08
CA ARG A 67 -9.91 -5.98 -2.29
C ARG A 67 -10.03 -7.28 -3.07
N ARG A 68 -9.73 -7.23 -4.37
CA ARG A 68 -9.82 -8.36 -5.31
C ARG A 68 -8.82 -8.20 -6.46
N PRO A 69 -8.57 -9.25 -7.24
CA PRO A 69 -7.65 -9.21 -8.36
C PRO A 69 -8.00 -8.14 -9.41
N VAL A 70 -6.96 -7.42 -9.87
CA VAL A 70 -7.03 -6.45 -10.97
C VAL A 70 -5.90 -6.75 -11.95
N ALA A 71 -6.19 -6.66 -13.25
CA ALA A 71 -5.19 -6.86 -14.29
C ALA A 71 -4.54 -5.53 -14.72
N ALA A 72 -3.25 -5.58 -15.06
CA ALA A 72 -2.55 -4.54 -15.82
C ALA A 72 -1.95 -5.19 -17.06
N CYS A 73 -2.20 -4.60 -18.25
CA CYS A 73 -1.78 -5.16 -19.52
C CYS A 73 -0.88 -4.19 -20.29
N CYS A 74 0.25 -4.68 -20.80
CA CYS A 74 1.18 -3.92 -21.61
C CYS A 74 1.58 -4.64 -22.92
N THR A 75 2.23 -3.89 -23.80
CA THR A 75 2.85 -4.43 -25.01
C THR A 75 4.17 -5.14 -24.70
N SER A 76 4.82 -5.68 -25.72
CA SER A 76 6.12 -6.36 -25.58
C SER A 76 7.29 -5.39 -25.38
N GLY A 77 8.40 -5.89 -24.88
CA GLY A 77 9.64 -5.15 -24.74
C GLY A 77 9.76 -4.44 -23.38
N THR A 78 10.35 -3.25 -23.37
CA THR A 78 10.61 -2.48 -22.13
C THR A 78 9.35 -2.05 -21.38
N ALA A 79 8.20 -1.99 -22.04
CA ALA A 79 6.89 -1.75 -21.43
C ALA A 79 6.62 -2.66 -20.22
N LEU A 80 7.02 -3.94 -20.32
CA LEU A 80 6.93 -4.88 -19.20
C LEU A 80 7.84 -4.48 -18.03
N LEU A 81 9.07 -4.03 -18.31
CA LEU A 81 10.01 -3.64 -17.28
C LEU A 81 9.60 -2.37 -16.55
N ASP A 82 8.87 -1.47 -17.21
CA ASP A 82 8.34 -0.27 -16.57
C ASP A 82 7.28 -0.59 -15.50
N MET A 83 6.65 -1.76 -15.56
CA MET A 83 5.73 -2.24 -14.52
C MET A 83 6.44 -2.79 -13.27
N ALA A 84 7.76 -3.06 -13.32
CA ALA A 84 8.50 -3.75 -12.26
C ALA A 84 8.41 -3.09 -10.87
N PRO A 85 8.48 -1.76 -10.71
CA PRO A 85 8.32 -1.12 -9.40
C PRO A 85 6.97 -1.43 -8.74
N ALA A 86 5.89 -1.40 -9.53
CA ALA A 86 4.55 -1.71 -9.03
C ALA A 86 4.37 -3.19 -8.68
N VAL A 87 5.00 -4.09 -9.44
CA VAL A 87 5.00 -5.53 -9.14
C VAL A 87 5.73 -5.80 -7.82
N ALA A 88 6.90 -5.18 -7.61
CA ALA A 88 7.64 -5.31 -6.35
C ALA A 88 6.82 -4.77 -5.17
N GLU A 89 6.17 -3.62 -5.32
CA GLU A 89 5.29 -3.06 -4.30
C GLU A 89 4.11 -3.99 -4.00
N ALA A 90 3.45 -4.54 -5.04
CA ALA A 90 2.34 -5.49 -4.90
C ALA A 90 2.77 -6.77 -4.16
N TYR A 91 3.96 -7.27 -4.45
CA TYR A 91 4.50 -8.47 -3.79
C TYR A 91 4.66 -8.28 -2.28
N TYR A 92 5.31 -7.21 -1.86
CA TYR A 92 5.56 -6.92 -0.44
C TYR A 92 4.34 -6.36 0.30
N GLN A 93 3.34 -5.84 -0.43
CA GLN A 93 2.05 -5.42 0.13
C GLN A 93 0.99 -6.52 0.11
N ASN A 94 1.30 -7.67 -0.50
CA ASN A 94 0.33 -8.75 -0.73
C ASN A 94 -0.93 -8.25 -1.47
N LEU A 95 -0.74 -7.65 -2.66
CA LEU A 95 -1.82 -7.24 -3.53
C LEU A 95 -2.01 -8.24 -4.69
N PRO A 96 -3.25 -8.57 -5.05
CA PRO A 96 -3.53 -9.56 -6.11
C PRO A 96 -3.46 -8.92 -7.50
N LEU A 97 -2.26 -8.50 -7.92
CA LEU A 97 -2.00 -7.86 -9.20
C LEU A 97 -1.76 -8.91 -10.29
N LEU A 98 -2.57 -8.91 -11.34
CA LEU A 98 -2.34 -9.72 -12.53
C LEU A 98 -1.63 -8.89 -13.60
N ILE A 99 -0.38 -9.20 -13.90
CA ILE A 99 0.33 -8.63 -15.05
C ILE A 99 0.10 -9.50 -16.28
N ILE A 100 -0.33 -8.88 -17.36
CA ILE A 100 -0.48 -9.50 -18.68
C ILE A 100 0.43 -8.77 -19.66
N SER A 101 1.44 -9.45 -20.17
CA SER A 101 2.33 -8.89 -21.19
C SER A 101 2.10 -9.59 -22.53
N ALA A 102 1.82 -8.81 -23.59
CA ALA A 102 1.94 -9.35 -24.93
C ALA A 102 3.43 -9.64 -25.23
N ASP A 103 3.69 -10.66 -26.02
CA ASP A 103 5.06 -10.99 -26.43
C ASP A 103 5.14 -11.34 -27.91
N ARG A 104 6.34 -11.34 -28.46
CA ARG A 104 6.67 -11.92 -29.75
C ARG A 104 6.74 -13.45 -29.63
N PRO A 105 6.55 -14.19 -30.74
CA PRO A 105 6.86 -15.61 -30.77
C PRO A 105 8.30 -15.88 -30.33
N ALA A 106 8.53 -16.99 -29.62
CA ALA A 106 9.85 -17.36 -29.10
C ALA A 106 10.95 -17.37 -30.18
N SER A 107 10.60 -17.64 -31.42
CA SER A 107 11.54 -17.62 -32.57
C SER A 107 12.07 -16.23 -32.93
N ALA A 108 11.40 -15.16 -32.53
CA ALA A 108 11.82 -13.78 -32.77
C ALA A 108 12.74 -13.23 -31.66
N ILE A 109 12.74 -13.84 -30.48
CA ILE A 109 13.51 -13.35 -29.33
C ILE A 109 15.01 -13.53 -29.57
N GLY A 110 15.76 -12.45 -29.36
CA GLY A 110 17.22 -12.44 -29.58
C GLY A 110 17.63 -12.36 -31.06
N GLN A 111 16.71 -12.13 -31.99
CA GLN A 111 16.96 -12.05 -33.44
C GLN A 111 17.03 -10.60 -33.96
N MET A 112 17.28 -9.62 -33.10
CA MET A 112 17.27 -8.17 -33.44
C MET A 112 15.91 -7.67 -33.99
N ASP A 113 14.83 -8.39 -33.74
CA ASP A 113 13.48 -7.92 -34.06
C ASP A 113 13.07 -6.80 -33.09
N GLY A 114 12.28 -5.83 -33.59
CA GLY A 114 11.87 -4.65 -32.82
C GLY A 114 11.00 -4.99 -31.62
N GLN A 115 11.18 -4.32 -30.49
CA GLN A 115 10.43 -4.48 -29.24
C GLN A 115 10.46 -5.93 -28.70
N THR A 116 11.61 -6.59 -28.72
CA THR A 116 11.83 -7.92 -28.16
C THR A 116 12.83 -7.87 -27.02
N ILE A 117 12.49 -8.53 -25.93
CA ILE A 117 13.38 -8.86 -24.81
C ILE A 117 13.03 -10.28 -24.34
N VAL A 118 13.86 -10.86 -23.48
CA VAL A 118 13.46 -12.08 -22.76
C VAL A 118 12.50 -11.68 -21.64
N GLN A 119 11.18 -11.82 -21.87
CA GLN A 119 10.14 -11.43 -20.90
C GLN A 119 9.94 -12.45 -19.78
N PRO A 120 9.95 -13.77 -20.03
CA PRO A 120 9.91 -14.76 -18.96
C PRO A 120 11.06 -14.57 -17.96
N GLY A 121 10.73 -14.59 -16.67
CA GLY A 121 11.69 -14.39 -15.58
C GLY A 121 11.94 -12.93 -15.19
N SER A 122 11.33 -11.94 -15.87
CA SER A 122 11.56 -10.51 -15.59
C SER A 122 11.23 -10.12 -14.15
N PHE A 123 10.27 -10.79 -13.52
CA PHE A 123 9.82 -10.51 -12.15
C PHE A 123 10.16 -11.62 -11.15
N HIS A 124 11.08 -12.52 -11.48
CA HIS A 124 11.34 -13.75 -10.73
C HIS A 124 11.30 -13.63 -9.21
N ASN A 125 11.89 -12.57 -8.65
CA ASN A 125 11.94 -12.37 -7.18
C ASN A 125 10.67 -11.76 -6.57
N TYR A 126 9.75 -11.25 -7.39
CA TYR A 126 8.62 -10.43 -6.94
C TYR A 126 7.29 -10.92 -7.49
N ILE A 127 7.21 -12.21 -7.85
CA ILE A 127 6.01 -12.81 -8.46
C ILE A 127 5.73 -14.17 -7.81
N ARG A 128 4.45 -14.48 -7.57
CA ARG A 128 4.07 -15.78 -6.99
C ARG A 128 4.04 -16.88 -8.03
N LYS A 129 3.59 -16.55 -9.22
CA LYS A 129 3.51 -17.48 -10.36
C LYS A 129 3.73 -16.69 -11.64
N GLU A 130 4.50 -17.30 -12.54
CA GLU A 130 4.65 -16.84 -13.92
C GLU A 130 4.33 -17.97 -14.87
N VAL A 131 3.64 -17.67 -15.97
CA VAL A 131 3.39 -18.59 -17.06
C VAL A 131 3.56 -17.90 -18.41
N THR A 132 4.08 -18.62 -19.38
CA THR A 132 4.06 -18.22 -20.80
C THR A 132 3.04 -19.10 -21.54
N LEU A 133 2.05 -18.48 -22.14
CA LEU A 133 1.00 -19.20 -22.83
C LEU A 133 1.47 -19.73 -24.18
N PRO A 134 1.10 -20.95 -24.58
CA PRO A 134 1.24 -21.39 -25.96
C PRO A 134 0.25 -20.63 -26.86
N GLU A 135 0.51 -20.62 -28.17
CA GLU A 135 -0.53 -20.33 -29.18
C GLU A 135 -1.19 -21.67 -29.53
N PRO A 136 -2.43 -21.95 -29.11
CA PRO A 136 -3.07 -23.25 -29.31
C PRO A 136 -3.37 -23.52 -30.80
N HIS A 137 -3.02 -24.70 -31.26
CA HIS A 137 -3.27 -25.17 -32.64
C HIS A 137 -3.93 -26.55 -32.68
N ASP A 138 -4.06 -27.22 -31.52
CA ASP A 138 -4.73 -28.51 -31.34
C ASP A 138 -5.36 -28.61 -29.94
N ALA A 139 -6.04 -29.69 -29.68
CA ALA A 139 -6.74 -29.91 -28.40
C ALA A 139 -5.79 -30.03 -27.21
N GLU A 140 -4.59 -30.56 -27.40
CA GLU A 140 -3.60 -30.70 -26.31
C GLU A 140 -3.00 -29.35 -25.94
N SER A 141 -2.59 -28.55 -26.89
CA SER A 141 -2.07 -27.20 -26.67
C SER A 141 -3.14 -26.25 -26.12
N LEU A 142 -4.42 -26.42 -26.50
CA LEU A 142 -5.53 -25.69 -25.92
C LEU A 142 -5.76 -26.06 -24.44
N TRP A 143 -5.79 -27.36 -24.13
CA TRP A 143 -5.86 -27.83 -22.75
C TRP A 143 -4.70 -27.31 -21.92
N TYR A 144 -3.49 -27.31 -22.46
CA TYR A 144 -2.30 -26.80 -21.78
C TYR A 144 -2.39 -25.29 -21.52
N CYS A 145 -2.86 -24.51 -22.50
CA CYS A 145 -3.12 -23.07 -22.33
C CYS A 145 -4.12 -22.81 -21.21
N ASN A 146 -5.27 -23.47 -21.25
CA ASN A 146 -6.31 -23.38 -20.22
C ASN A 146 -5.77 -23.72 -18.82
N ARG A 147 -4.99 -24.80 -18.70
CA ARG A 147 -4.39 -25.21 -17.43
C ARG A 147 -3.45 -24.15 -16.87
N LEU A 148 -2.54 -23.60 -17.69
CA LEU A 148 -1.58 -22.59 -17.26
C LEU A 148 -2.27 -21.32 -16.75
N ILE A 149 -3.33 -20.88 -17.44
CA ILE A 149 -4.10 -19.70 -17.02
C ILE A 149 -4.77 -19.95 -15.67
N ASN A 150 -5.46 -21.09 -15.51
CA ASN A 150 -6.11 -21.43 -14.25
C ASN A 150 -5.11 -21.52 -13.10
N GLU A 151 -3.96 -22.17 -13.30
CA GLU A 151 -2.89 -22.26 -12.29
C GLU A 151 -2.39 -20.87 -11.88
N ALA A 152 -2.20 -19.97 -12.84
CA ALA A 152 -1.74 -18.62 -12.59
C ALA A 152 -2.80 -17.79 -11.83
N LEU A 153 -4.04 -17.80 -12.29
CA LEU A 153 -5.12 -17.04 -11.64
C LEU A 153 -5.43 -17.54 -10.23
N ALA A 154 -5.31 -18.84 -9.96
CA ALA A 154 -5.49 -19.41 -8.63
C ALA A 154 -4.41 -19.00 -7.62
N GLU A 155 -3.22 -18.56 -8.09
CA GLU A 155 -2.14 -18.09 -7.20
C GLU A 155 -2.33 -16.63 -6.74
N LEU A 156 -3.17 -15.83 -7.41
CA LEU A 156 -3.45 -14.45 -6.99
C LEU A 156 -3.98 -14.33 -5.56
N THR A 157 -4.69 -15.36 -5.09
CA THR A 157 -5.36 -15.38 -3.78
C THR A 157 -4.91 -16.52 -2.87
N HIS A 158 -3.94 -17.33 -3.30
CA HIS A 158 -3.48 -18.48 -2.54
C HIS A 158 -2.59 -18.06 -1.37
N ASN A 159 -2.93 -18.47 -0.15
CA ASN A 159 -2.18 -18.14 1.07
C ASN A 159 -1.96 -16.61 1.25
N GLY A 160 -3.03 -15.85 1.20
CA GLY A 160 -2.99 -14.39 1.08
C GLY A 160 -2.97 -13.96 -0.39
N PHE A 161 -2.85 -12.67 -0.63
CA PHE A 161 -2.78 -12.14 -1.98
C PHE A 161 -1.34 -12.03 -2.47
N GLY A 162 -1.15 -11.94 -3.79
CA GLY A 162 0.14 -11.62 -4.39
C GLY A 162 0.09 -11.53 -5.92
N PRO A 163 1.12 -10.90 -6.53
CA PRO A 163 1.13 -10.67 -7.96
C PRO A 163 1.46 -11.94 -8.77
N VAL A 164 0.91 -11.98 -9.98
CA VAL A 164 1.07 -13.06 -10.97
C VAL A 164 1.35 -12.46 -12.33
N HIS A 165 2.18 -13.12 -13.13
CA HIS A 165 2.49 -12.71 -14.50
C HIS A 165 2.06 -13.77 -15.52
N ILE A 166 1.31 -13.33 -16.53
CA ILE A 166 0.96 -14.14 -17.70
C ILE A 166 1.57 -13.48 -18.94
N ASN A 167 2.59 -14.12 -19.50
CA ASN A 167 3.22 -13.74 -20.76
C ASN A 167 2.46 -14.38 -21.92
N VAL A 168 2.05 -13.57 -22.91
CA VAL A 168 1.17 -13.98 -24.01
C VAL A 168 1.86 -13.76 -25.35
N PRO A 169 2.56 -14.76 -25.89
CA PRO A 169 3.07 -14.71 -27.26
C PRO A 169 1.92 -14.61 -28.25
N ILE A 170 2.02 -13.70 -29.22
CA ILE A 170 1.02 -13.44 -30.25
C ILE A 170 1.70 -13.30 -31.60
N THR A 171 1.45 -14.24 -32.52
CA THR A 171 1.91 -14.16 -33.89
C THR A 171 1.04 -13.22 -34.72
N GLU A 172 1.58 -12.72 -35.83
CA GLU A 172 0.80 -11.97 -36.81
C GLU A 172 -0.12 -12.90 -37.63
N PRO A 173 -1.24 -12.39 -38.17
CA PRO A 173 -1.72 -11.01 -38.13
C PRO A 173 -2.36 -10.66 -36.78
N LEU A 174 -2.23 -9.37 -36.32
CA LEU A 174 -2.70 -8.93 -35.01
C LEU A 174 -4.14 -8.41 -35.03
N PHE A 175 -4.62 -7.92 -36.16
CA PHE A 175 -5.82 -7.07 -36.22
C PHE A 175 -7.06 -7.82 -36.80
N ASP A 176 -7.08 -9.15 -36.74
CA ASP A 176 -8.28 -9.92 -37.01
C ASP A 176 -9.14 -10.02 -35.74
N MET A 177 -10.25 -9.29 -35.74
CA MET A 177 -11.20 -9.16 -34.64
C MET A 177 -12.56 -9.76 -35.01
N SER A 178 -12.58 -10.89 -35.72
CA SER A 178 -13.80 -11.49 -36.30
C SER A 178 -14.43 -12.60 -35.44
N ALA A 179 -13.84 -12.99 -34.30
CA ALA A 179 -14.43 -14.00 -33.45
C ALA A 179 -15.74 -13.50 -32.81
N PRO A 180 -16.86 -14.26 -32.95
CA PRO A 180 -18.20 -13.79 -32.57
C PRO A 180 -18.44 -13.82 -31.06
N ALA A 181 -17.79 -14.72 -30.32
CA ALA A 181 -17.98 -14.94 -28.89
C ALA A 181 -16.70 -15.42 -28.23
N LEU A 182 -16.64 -15.26 -26.91
CA LEU A 182 -15.65 -15.95 -26.09
C LEU A 182 -15.98 -17.45 -26.01
N PRO A 183 -14.97 -18.33 -25.92
CA PRO A 183 -15.20 -19.76 -25.77
C PRO A 183 -15.82 -20.11 -24.41
N GLU A 184 -16.53 -21.24 -24.40
CA GLU A 184 -16.80 -21.91 -23.12
C GLU A 184 -15.51 -22.55 -22.62
N VAL A 185 -15.12 -22.21 -21.37
CA VAL A 185 -13.85 -22.64 -20.80
C VAL A 185 -14.09 -23.38 -19.50
N ARG A 186 -13.22 -24.34 -19.21
CA ARG A 186 -13.20 -25.02 -17.92
C ARG A 186 -12.33 -24.23 -16.94
N SER A 187 -12.93 -23.74 -15.86
CA SER A 187 -12.21 -23.22 -14.70
C SER A 187 -12.15 -24.25 -13.59
N PHE A 188 -11.17 -24.12 -12.70
CA PHE A 188 -11.14 -24.83 -11.43
C PHE A 188 -10.93 -23.84 -10.27
N VAL A 189 -11.49 -24.18 -9.14
CA VAL A 189 -11.37 -23.41 -7.89
C VAL A 189 -10.44 -24.17 -6.95
N ARG A 190 -9.56 -23.42 -6.28
CA ARG A 190 -8.75 -23.97 -5.19
C ARG A 190 -9.48 -23.74 -3.88
N GLU A 191 -9.97 -24.81 -3.28
CA GLU A 191 -10.55 -24.77 -1.95
C GLU A 191 -9.44 -24.81 -0.89
N GLN A 192 -9.51 -23.91 0.08
CA GLN A 192 -8.62 -23.90 1.23
C GLN A 192 -9.41 -24.21 2.49
N SER A 193 -9.08 -25.30 3.15
CA SER A 193 -9.63 -25.66 4.45
C SER A 193 -8.56 -25.51 5.51
N ARG A 194 -8.40 -24.32 6.04
CA ARG A 194 -7.47 -24.03 7.12
C ARG A 194 -8.25 -23.49 8.30
N MET A 195 -8.26 -24.25 9.36
CA MET A 195 -8.74 -23.79 10.67
C MET A 195 -7.54 -23.46 11.54
N ALA A 196 -7.51 -22.28 12.12
CA ALA A 196 -6.52 -21.96 13.14
C ALA A 196 -6.69 -22.90 14.35
N PHE A 197 -5.60 -23.33 14.93
CA PHE A 197 -5.61 -24.14 16.16
C PHE A 197 -4.44 -23.74 17.06
N LEU A 198 -4.60 -23.96 18.35
CA LEU A 198 -3.56 -23.75 19.34
C LEU A 198 -2.99 -25.11 19.78
N THR A 199 -1.70 -25.31 19.56
CA THR A 199 -1.02 -26.48 20.12
C THR A 199 -0.91 -26.36 21.65
N PRO A 200 -0.67 -27.47 22.39
CA PRO A 200 -0.43 -27.40 23.83
C PRO A 200 0.69 -26.44 24.21
N ASP A 201 1.77 -26.40 23.44
CA ASP A 201 2.90 -25.49 23.67
C ASP A 201 2.51 -24.02 23.46
N MET A 202 1.74 -23.71 22.42
CA MET A 202 1.22 -22.37 22.18
C MET A 202 0.33 -21.88 23.32
N ARG A 203 -0.58 -22.76 23.81
CA ARG A 203 -1.41 -22.47 24.99
C ARG A 203 -0.57 -22.20 26.23
N ASN A 204 0.47 -23.00 26.45
CA ASN A 204 1.36 -22.85 27.59
C ASN A 204 2.17 -21.55 27.53
N GLU A 205 2.76 -21.22 26.38
CA GLU A 205 3.46 -19.95 26.16
C GLU A 205 2.52 -18.76 26.40
N TRP A 206 1.31 -18.80 25.81
CA TRP A 206 0.30 -17.77 25.99
C TRP A 206 -0.09 -17.54 27.45
N ARG A 207 -0.33 -18.63 28.18
CA ARG A 207 -0.74 -18.57 29.61
C ARG A 207 0.38 -18.08 30.52
N LYS A 208 1.64 -18.39 30.20
CA LYS A 208 2.82 -17.95 31.00
C LYS A 208 3.16 -16.48 30.80
N ALA A 209 2.87 -15.92 29.63
CA ALA A 209 3.15 -14.54 29.32
C ALA A 209 2.42 -13.59 30.28
N LYS A 210 3.08 -12.54 30.74
CA LYS A 210 2.51 -11.56 31.69
C LYS A 210 2.27 -10.20 31.04
N ARG A 211 3.07 -9.83 30.03
CA ARG A 211 3.06 -8.52 29.37
C ARG A 211 3.01 -8.73 27.85
N VAL A 212 1.79 -8.98 27.36
CA VAL A 212 1.58 -9.28 25.94
C VAL A 212 1.27 -8.03 25.15
N MET A 213 1.96 -7.89 24.01
CA MET A 213 1.73 -6.84 23.03
C MET A 213 1.38 -7.48 21.69
N ILE A 214 0.28 -7.06 21.09
CA ILE A 214 -0.07 -7.43 19.69
C ILE A 214 0.16 -6.19 18.83
N ILE A 215 0.96 -6.32 17.78
CA ILE A 215 1.29 -5.23 16.87
C ILE A 215 0.59 -5.50 15.55
N CYS A 216 -0.30 -4.58 15.17
CA CYS A 216 -0.93 -4.57 13.86
C CYS A 216 -0.16 -3.64 12.93
N GLY A 217 0.47 -4.21 11.92
CA GLY A 217 1.07 -3.46 10.82
C GLY A 217 0.05 -3.03 9.78
N GLN A 218 0.56 -2.59 8.63
CA GLN A 218 -0.28 -2.18 7.50
C GLN A 218 -1.25 -3.29 7.07
N SER A 219 -2.52 -2.95 6.98
CA SER A 219 -3.56 -3.82 6.43
C SER A 219 -4.66 -3.00 5.75
N LEU A 220 -5.42 -3.62 4.87
CA LEU A 220 -6.73 -3.11 4.49
C LEU A 220 -7.71 -3.32 5.66
N PRO A 221 -8.83 -2.57 5.75
CA PRO A 221 -9.82 -2.77 6.79
C PRO A 221 -10.23 -4.24 6.93
N ALA A 222 -10.06 -4.80 8.14
CA ALA A 222 -10.27 -6.21 8.47
C ALA A 222 -11.19 -6.36 9.70
N PRO A 223 -12.53 -6.24 9.55
CA PRO A 223 -13.47 -6.23 10.69
C PRO A 223 -13.40 -7.48 11.57
N ALA A 224 -13.12 -8.64 11.00
CA ALA A 224 -12.97 -9.89 11.77
C ALA A 224 -11.74 -9.85 12.70
N LEU A 225 -10.61 -9.34 12.19
CA LEU A 225 -9.39 -9.15 12.98
C LEU A 225 -9.62 -8.10 14.07
N GLU A 226 -10.22 -6.97 13.73
CA GLU A 226 -10.53 -5.90 14.69
C GLU A 226 -11.42 -6.42 15.84
N LYS A 227 -12.44 -7.21 15.54
CA LYS A 227 -13.30 -7.86 16.53
C LYS A 227 -12.50 -8.77 17.47
N SER A 228 -11.58 -9.58 16.95
CA SER A 228 -10.74 -10.47 17.74
C SER A 228 -9.76 -9.70 18.63
N LEU A 229 -9.17 -8.62 18.12
CA LEU A 229 -8.29 -7.73 18.86
C LEU A 229 -9.04 -7.02 20.01
N ARG A 230 -10.25 -6.51 19.77
CA ARG A 230 -11.11 -5.93 20.81
C ARG A 230 -11.40 -6.91 21.94
N ARG A 231 -11.67 -8.17 21.61
CA ARG A 231 -11.87 -9.22 22.62
C ARG A 231 -10.62 -9.44 23.47
N ALA A 232 -9.44 -9.53 22.83
CA ALA A 232 -8.18 -9.71 23.55
C ALA A 232 -7.84 -8.51 24.45
N ALA A 233 -8.00 -7.28 23.95
CA ALA A 233 -7.78 -6.05 24.70
C ALA A 233 -8.80 -5.89 25.85
N GLY A 234 -10.09 -6.11 25.59
CA GLY A 234 -11.19 -5.97 26.55
C GLY A 234 -11.08 -6.94 27.73
N LYS A 235 -10.52 -8.14 27.52
CA LYS A 235 -10.22 -9.10 28.58
C LYS A 235 -8.90 -8.79 29.33
N GLY A 236 -8.19 -7.74 28.96
CA GLY A 236 -6.88 -7.40 29.53
C GLY A 236 -5.76 -8.37 29.11
N HIS A 237 -5.97 -9.15 28.07
CA HIS A 237 -5.01 -10.17 27.63
C HIS A 237 -3.83 -9.59 26.88
N ALA A 238 -3.97 -8.43 26.24
CA ALA A 238 -2.91 -7.79 25.48
C ALA A 238 -3.10 -6.28 25.37
N VAL A 239 -2.00 -5.58 25.12
CA VAL A 239 -1.98 -4.22 24.55
C VAL A 239 -1.92 -4.36 23.03
N ILE A 240 -2.77 -3.63 22.32
CA ILE A 240 -2.79 -3.59 20.87
C ILE A 240 -2.09 -2.31 20.42
N VAL A 241 -0.95 -2.45 19.75
CA VAL A 241 -0.24 -1.33 19.13
C VAL A 241 -0.58 -1.31 17.66
N CYS A 242 -1.09 -0.18 17.18
CA CYS A 242 -1.50 0.00 15.80
C CYS A 242 -1.14 1.41 15.31
N GLU A 243 -0.83 1.51 14.03
CA GLU A 243 -0.61 2.77 13.33
C GLU A 243 -1.85 3.06 12.45
N HIS A 244 -1.96 4.24 11.85
CA HIS A 244 -3.09 4.56 10.95
C HIS A 244 -3.25 3.53 9.83
N LEU A 245 -2.13 3.03 9.29
CA LEU A 245 -2.11 2.02 8.23
C LEU A 245 -2.66 0.65 8.66
N ALA A 246 -2.89 0.41 9.95
CA ALA A 246 -3.55 -0.81 10.41
C ALA A 246 -5.07 -0.79 10.17
N ASN A 247 -5.63 0.38 9.83
CA ASN A 247 -7.07 0.57 9.58
C ASN A 247 -7.97 0.05 10.71
N LEU A 248 -7.57 0.32 11.96
CA LEU A 248 -8.32 0.02 13.18
C LEU A 248 -8.92 1.30 13.78
N SER A 249 -9.33 2.24 12.96
CA SER A 249 -9.78 3.57 13.37
C SER A 249 -10.98 3.52 14.33
N ALA A 250 -11.88 2.57 14.16
CA ALA A 250 -13.04 2.39 15.03
C ALA A 250 -12.66 1.95 16.46
N SER A 251 -11.46 1.37 16.65
CA SER A 251 -10.93 0.95 17.95
C SER A 251 -9.93 1.92 18.56
N MET A 252 -9.50 2.93 17.79
CA MET A 252 -8.56 3.95 18.28
C MET A 252 -9.19 4.77 19.41
N GLY A 253 -8.52 4.79 20.57
CA GLY A 253 -9.06 5.43 21.77
C GLY A 253 -9.78 4.48 22.74
N GLU A 254 -10.11 3.24 22.34
CA GLU A 254 -10.61 2.22 23.25
C GLU A 254 -9.49 1.74 24.21
N LYS A 255 -9.92 1.24 25.40
CA LYS A 255 -8.97 0.70 26.37
C LYS A 255 -8.15 -0.45 25.77
N GLY A 256 -6.83 -0.34 25.88
CA GLY A 256 -5.88 -1.32 25.40
C GLY A 256 -5.42 -1.11 23.94
N PHE A 257 -5.97 -0.14 23.21
CA PHE A 257 -5.49 0.26 21.88
C PHE A 257 -4.58 1.48 21.97
N ILE A 258 -3.39 1.40 21.39
CA ILE A 258 -2.35 2.43 21.44
C ILE A 258 -1.95 2.82 20.01
N GLY A 259 -2.50 3.92 19.50
CA GLY A 259 -2.15 4.51 18.21
C GLY A 259 -0.94 5.45 18.28
N THR A 260 -0.58 5.90 19.49
CA THR A 260 0.46 6.90 19.72
C THR A 260 1.81 6.29 20.13
N SER A 261 2.07 5.03 19.79
CA SER A 261 3.26 4.30 20.26
C SER A 261 4.58 4.99 19.92
N ASP A 262 4.71 5.60 18.74
CA ASP A 262 5.92 6.35 18.34
C ASP A 262 6.16 7.56 19.25
N LEU A 263 5.11 8.27 19.64
CA LEU A 263 5.15 9.41 20.56
C LEU A 263 5.42 8.99 22.00
N VAL A 264 4.82 7.87 22.43
CA VAL A 264 5.10 7.27 23.76
C VAL A 264 6.57 6.94 23.89
N LEU A 265 7.17 6.36 22.85
CA LEU A 265 8.56 5.92 22.83
C LEU A 265 9.56 7.05 22.50
N ALA A 266 9.10 8.24 22.15
CA ALA A 266 9.95 9.42 22.00
C ALA A 266 10.37 10.03 23.34
N ALA A 267 9.62 9.78 24.42
CA ALA A 267 9.97 10.28 25.76
C ALA A 267 11.11 9.45 26.38
N PRO A 268 12.13 10.09 26.99
CA PRO A 268 13.18 9.38 27.73
C PRO A 268 12.56 8.48 28.82
N ARG A 269 13.01 7.23 28.89
CA ARG A 269 12.47 6.25 29.83
C ARG A 269 13.60 5.46 30.48
N THR A 270 13.50 5.33 31.80
CA THR A 270 14.44 4.60 32.65
C THR A 270 13.85 3.28 33.15
N ASP A 271 12.52 3.08 33.00
CA ASP A 271 11.80 1.94 33.56
C ASP A 271 11.25 1.03 32.45
N ASP A 272 11.35 -0.27 32.67
CA ASP A 272 10.91 -1.32 31.73
C ASP A 272 9.43 -1.71 31.90
N ILE A 273 8.61 -0.87 32.55
CA ILE A 273 7.19 -1.21 32.78
C ILE A 273 6.41 -1.39 31.47
N LEU A 274 6.84 -0.74 30.40
CA LEU A 274 6.26 -0.86 29.06
C LEU A 274 6.87 -2.00 28.23
N ALA A 275 7.90 -2.68 28.73
CA ALA A 275 8.55 -3.76 27.98
C ALA A 275 7.66 -5.00 27.96
N PRO A 276 7.24 -5.49 26.77
CA PRO A 276 6.53 -6.76 26.67
C PRO A 276 7.50 -7.93 26.93
N ASP A 277 6.98 -9.01 27.49
CA ASP A 277 7.67 -10.31 27.51
C ASP A 277 7.26 -11.21 26.34
N PHE A 278 6.11 -10.92 25.73
CA PHE A 278 5.59 -11.64 24.58
C PHE A 278 5.01 -10.66 23.55
N VAL A 279 5.44 -10.80 22.30
CA VAL A 279 4.93 -10.02 21.16
C VAL A 279 4.26 -10.93 20.15
N ILE A 280 3.15 -10.49 19.58
CA ILE A 280 2.53 -11.07 18.40
C ILE A 280 2.48 -10.00 17.33
N THR A 281 2.96 -10.29 16.13
CA THR A 281 2.81 -9.41 14.96
C THR A 281 1.81 -9.99 13.99
N VAL A 282 0.92 -9.15 13.49
CA VAL A 282 -0.06 -9.48 12.46
C VAL A 282 -0.03 -8.43 11.35
N ALA A 283 -0.48 -8.80 10.17
CA ALA A 283 -0.51 -7.97 8.98
C ALA A 283 0.89 -7.56 8.48
N GLY A 284 1.01 -6.41 7.79
CA GLY A 284 2.20 -6.02 7.04
C GLY A 284 3.16 -5.11 7.80
N HIS A 285 3.67 -4.13 7.08
CA HIS A 285 4.75 -3.27 7.55
C HIS A 285 4.35 -2.33 8.69
N VAL A 286 5.27 -2.09 9.61
CA VAL A 286 5.19 -1.08 10.69
C VAL A 286 6.03 0.14 10.27
N VAL A 287 5.50 1.34 10.41
CA VAL A 287 6.19 2.59 10.03
C VAL A 287 7.18 3.03 11.12
N SER A 288 6.77 3.00 12.39
CA SER A 288 7.55 3.52 13.52
C SER A 288 8.95 2.92 13.63
N LYS A 289 9.97 3.75 13.45
CA LYS A 289 11.38 3.38 13.68
C LYS A 289 11.65 3.19 15.18
N ARG A 290 11.04 4.02 16.04
CA ARG A 290 11.20 3.96 17.50
C ARG A 290 10.67 2.67 18.09
N LEU A 291 9.49 2.20 17.64
CA LEU A 291 8.93 0.91 18.05
C LEU A 291 9.87 -0.25 17.69
N LYS A 292 10.42 -0.24 16.46
CA LYS A 292 11.38 -1.26 16.03
C LYS A 292 12.65 -1.26 16.88
N GLN A 293 13.22 -0.09 17.16
CA GLN A 293 14.42 0.06 17.98
C GLN A 293 14.15 -0.35 19.42
N TYR A 294 13.01 0.06 19.98
CA TYR A 294 12.60 -0.30 21.33
C TYR A 294 12.50 -1.82 21.51
N LEU A 295 11.80 -2.52 20.64
CA LEU A 295 11.64 -3.98 20.72
C LEU A 295 12.94 -4.74 20.50
N ARG A 296 13.83 -4.23 19.62
CA ARG A 296 15.20 -4.77 19.47
C ARG A 296 16.05 -4.62 20.72
N ARG A 297 15.83 -3.55 21.50
CA ARG A 297 16.53 -3.29 22.78
C ARG A 297 16.00 -4.18 23.90
N VAL A 298 14.68 -4.21 24.11
CA VAL A 298 14.07 -4.94 25.23
C VAL A 298 14.02 -6.45 25.01
N ARG A 299 14.10 -6.91 23.77
CA ARG A 299 14.16 -8.33 23.38
C ARG A 299 13.13 -9.19 24.09
N PRO A 300 11.85 -9.12 23.72
CA PRO A 300 10.81 -9.99 24.27
C PRO A 300 11.24 -11.47 24.26
N ALA A 301 10.88 -12.20 25.31
CA ALA A 301 11.23 -13.63 25.44
C ALA A 301 10.57 -14.51 24.38
N ALA A 302 9.41 -14.07 23.84
CA ALA A 302 8.72 -14.72 22.75
C ALA A 302 8.19 -13.69 21.74
N HIS A 303 8.32 -14.01 20.46
CA HIS A 303 7.70 -13.27 19.36
C HIS A 303 7.09 -14.26 18.37
N TRP A 304 5.78 -14.13 18.15
CA TRP A 304 5.07 -14.86 17.10
C TRP A 304 4.75 -13.92 15.95
N HIS A 305 4.99 -14.37 14.73
CA HIS A 305 4.42 -13.74 13.54
C HIS A 305 3.29 -14.59 13.00
N VAL A 306 2.13 -13.99 12.75
CA VAL A 306 0.94 -14.69 12.26
C VAL A 306 0.57 -14.15 10.90
N SER A 307 0.62 -15.01 9.89
CA SER A 307 0.28 -14.66 8.51
C SER A 307 -0.28 -15.86 7.76
N PRO A 308 -1.13 -15.65 6.73
CA PRO A 308 -1.69 -16.75 5.93
C PRO A 308 -0.65 -17.55 5.14
N ASP A 309 0.51 -16.95 4.85
CA ASP A 309 1.60 -17.53 4.05
C ASP A 309 2.71 -18.16 4.89
N GLY A 310 2.64 -18.05 6.21
CA GLY A 310 3.67 -18.59 7.12
C GLY A 310 5.02 -17.89 7.00
N ALA A 311 5.07 -16.65 6.51
CA ALA A 311 6.30 -15.87 6.43
C ALA A 311 7.01 -15.74 7.79
N CYS A 312 8.33 -15.62 7.78
CA CYS A 312 9.17 -15.57 8.98
C CYS A 312 9.93 -14.24 9.12
N PRO A 313 9.28 -13.07 9.15
CA PRO A 313 9.96 -11.78 9.29
C PRO A 313 10.43 -11.60 10.73
N ASP A 314 11.75 -11.61 10.95
CA ASP A 314 12.32 -11.34 12.27
C ASP A 314 12.73 -9.87 12.42
N LEU A 315 11.75 -8.97 12.27
CA LEU A 315 11.93 -7.52 12.33
C LEU A 315 12.55 -7.05 13.65
N PHE A 316 12.22 -7.72 14.76
CA PHE A 316 12.64 -7.35 16.11
C PHE A 316 13.81 -8.18 16.64
N ARG A 317 14.33 -9.12 15.86
CA ARG A 317 15.45 -10.01 16.21
C ARG A 317 15.17 -10.90 17.43
N CYS A 318 13.94 -11.36 17.54
CA CYS A 318 13.48 -12.23 18.63
C CYS A 318 12.33 -13.16 18.21
N LEU A 319 12.17 -13.43 16.90
CA LEU A 319 11.15 -14.35 16.40
C LEU A 319 11.36 -15.75 16.98
N THR A 320 10.34 -16.27 17.63
CA THR A 320 10.34 -17.63 18.19
C THR A 320 9.40 -18.56 17.46
N ARG A 321 8.39 -18.00 16.76
CA ARG A 321 7.40 -18.82 16.03
C ARG A 321 6.81 -18.05 14.85
N ALA A 322 6.79 -18.67 13.68
CA ALA A 322 5.92 -18.29 12.57
C ALA A 322 4.67 -19.16 12.62
N VAL A 323 3.51 -18.54 12.58
CA VAL A 323 2.21 -19.25 12.63
C VAL A 323 1.48 -19.01 11.31
N GLU A 324 1.35 -20.08 10.54
CA GLU A 324 0.60 -20.07 9.28
C GLU A 324 -0.88 -20.24 9.58
N ALA A 325 -1.60 -19.12 9.73
CA ALA A 325 -3.01 -19.08 10.06
C ALA A 325 -3.65 -17.74 9.66
N ASP A 326 -4.98 -17.71 9.60
CA ASP A 326 -5.71 -16.44 9.57
C ASP A 326 -5.52 -15.69 10.90
N PRO A 327 -5.04 -14.43 10.88
CA PRO A 327 -4.80 -13.66 12.10
C PRO A 327 -6.06 -13.45 12.94
N ALA A 328 -7.23 -13.24 12.32
CA ALA A 328 -8.48 -13.02 13.05
C ALA A 328 -8.90 -14.27 13.82
N GLU A 329 -8.77 -15.43 13.19
CA GLU A 329 -9.09 -16.72 13.83
C GLU A 329 -8.13 -17.02 14.99
N LEU A 330 -6.81 -16.90 14.76
CA LEU A 330 -5.82 -17.21 15.81
C LEU A 330 -5.94 -16.27 17.00
N ILE A 331 -6.03 -14.96 16.77
CA ILE A 331 -6.21 -13.97 17.85
C ILE A 331 -7.55 -14.22 18.57
N GLY A 332 -8.60 -14.63 17.84
CA GLY A 332 -9.88 -15.03 18.43
C GLY A 332 -9.74 -16.21 19.40
N LEU A 333 -9.02 -17.26 19.00
CA LEU A 333 -8.73 -18.41 19.87
C LEU A 333 -7.91 -18.01 21.10
N LEU A 334 -6.87 -17.17 20.91
CA LEU A 334 -6.04 -16.68 22.01
C LEU A 334 -6.84 -15.80 22.98
N ALA A 335 -7.77 -14.99 22.48
CA ALA A 335 -8.66 -14.19 23.32
C ALA A 335 -9.60 -15.06 24.18
N ASP A 336 -9.91 -16.29 23.77
CA ASP A 336 -10.73 -17.22 24.52
C ASP A 336 -9.93 -18.12 25.49
N GLU A 337 -8.61 -18.21 25.30
CA GLU A 337 -7.76 -18.95 26.23
C GLU A 337 -7.68 -18.23 27.58
N PRO A 338 -7.76 -18.95 28.69
CA PRO A 338 -7.52 -18.37 30.02
C PRO A 338 -6.13 -17.75 30.10
N ALA A 339 -6.04 -16.55 30.68
CA ALA A 339 -4.79 -15.88 30.95
C ALA A 339 -4.89 -15.11 32.25
N ASP A 340 -3.93 -15.34 33.15
CA ASP A 340 -3.81 -14.61 34.41
C ASP A 340 -2.78 -13.49 34.24
N ARG A 341 -3.26 -12.30 33.90
CA ARG A 341 -2.43 -11.11 33.66
C ARG A 341 -2.80 -9.98 34.58
N SER A 342 -1.77 -9.32 35.11
CA SER A 342 -1.97 -8.07 35.82
C SER A 342 -2.40 -6.97 34.85
N PRO A 343 -3.38 -6.12 35.21
CA PRO A 343 -3.77 -4.98 34.37
C PRO A 343 -2.66 -3.92 34.28
N ALA A 344 -1.66 -3.99 35.12
CA ALA A 344 -0.61 -2.96 35.24
C ALA A 344 0.11 -2.65 33.91
N PHE A 345 0.35 -3.64 33.06
CA PHE A 345 0.99 -3.45 31.77
C PHE A 345 0.09 -2.67 30.81
N GLN A 346 -1.18 -3.05 30.70
CA GLN A 346 -2.16 -2.36 29.86
C GLN A 346 -2.43 -0.95 30.37
N ASP A 347 -2.59 -0.77 31.69
CA ASP A 347 -2.81 0.54 32.32
C ASP A 347 -1.60 1.47 32.16
N ALA A 348 -0.38 0.96 32.21
CA ALA A 348 0.85 1.72 31.98
C ALA A 348 0.91 2.23 30.52
N TRP A 349 0.64 1.38 29.53
CA TRP A 349 0.57 1.78 28.13
C TRP A 349 -0.56 2.77 27.87
N GLN A 350 -1.75 2.55 28.46
CA GLN A 350 -2.88 3.46 28.33
C GLN A 350 -2.57 4.85 28.88
N LYS A 351 -1.98 4.90 30.09
CA LYS A 351 -1.53 6.16 30.71
C LYS A 351 -0.50 6.89 29.85
N ALA A 352 0.48 6.16 29.34
CA ALA A 352 1.52 6.73 28.49
C ALA A 352 0.95 7.23 27.15
N GLY A 353 0.03 6.46 26.55
CA GLY A 353 -0.67 6.83 25.32
C GLY A 353 -1.53 8.08 25.48
N SER A 354 -2.32 8.14 26.55
CA SER A 354 -3.13 9.33 26.87
C SER A 354 -2.27 10.57 27.11
N ALA A 355 -1.15 10.44 27.81
CA ALA A 355 -0.21 11.55 28.02
C ALA A 355 0.44 12.00 26.69
N ALA A 356 0.75 11.07 25.79
CA ALA A 356 1.26 11.40 24.47
C ALA A 356 0.20 12.14 23.61
N ALA A 357 -1.05 11.66 23.61
CA ALA A 357 -2.15 12.31 22.91
C ALA A 357 -2.40 13.73 23.43
N GLN A 358 -2.37 13.91 24.75
CA GLN A 358 -2.52 15.23 25.37
C GLN A 358 -1.41 16.20 24.95
N ARG A 359 -0.15 15.74 24.90
CA ARG A 359 0.97 16.56 24.40
C ARG A 359 0.76 17.02 22.96
N VAL A 360 0.22 16.16 22.10
CA VAL A 360 -0.14 16.53 20.71
C VAL A 360 -1.23 17.59 20.69
N ALA A 361 -2.26 17.43 21.52
CA ALA A 361 -3.35 18.40 21.61
C ALA A 361 -2.88 19.77 22.09
N ASP A 362 -1.98 19.77 23.08
CA ASP A 362 -1.45 21.00 23.70
C ASP A 362 -0.35 21.66 22.87
N PHE A 363 0.30 20.92 21.97
CA PHE A 363 1.40 21.45 21.16
C PHE A 363 0.90 22.51 20.18
N ARG A 364 1.41 23.71 20.34
CA ARG A 364 1.06 24.86 19.48
C ARG A 364 1.98 24.92 18.28
N LEU A 365 1.45 24.59 17.13
CA LEU A 365 2.08 24.86 15.84
C LEU A 365 1.74 26.32 15.46
N THR A 366 2.70 27.22 15.57
CA THR A 366 2.53 28.67 15.31
C THR A 366 3.18 29.11 13.99
N GLU A 367 4.06 28.27 13.44
CA GLU A 367 4.77 28.54 12.21
C GLU A 367 4.13 27.80 11.04
N PHE A 368 4.23 28.39 9.85
CA PHE A 368 3.73 27.81 8.62
C PHE A 368 4.69 26.74 8.12
N THR A 369 4.43 25.49 8.46
CA THR A 369 5.29 24.33 8.19
C THR A 369 4.46 23.14 7.73
N ASP A 370 5.10 22.14 7.11
CA ASP A 370 4.50 20.88 6.72
C ASP A 370 3.66 20.26 7.86
N LEU A 371 4.18 20.29 9.07
CA LEU A 371 3.52 19.71 10.24
C LEU A 371 2.23 20.48 10.59
N PHE A 372 2.25 21.82 10.48
CA PHE A 372 1.07 22.68 10.65
C PHE A 372 0.02 22.38 9.57
N VAL A 373 0.45 22.33 8.32
CA VAL A 373 -0.41 22.07 7.16
C VAL A 373 -1.07 20.70 7.28
N MET A 374 -0.31 19.65 7.60
CA MET A 374 -0.83 18.31 7.81
C MET A 374 -1.89 18.27 8.90
N ARG A 375 -1.60 18.86 10.06
CA ARG A 375 -2.57 18.90 11.16
C ARG A 375 -3.88 19.53 10.72
N ARG A 376 -3.84 20.72 10.08
CA ARG A 376 -5.03 21.44 9.62
C ARG A 376 -5.82 20.66 8.58
N PHE A 377 -5.12 20.01 7.66
CA PHE A 377 -5.74 19.19 6.63
C PHE A 377 -6.42 17.94 7.24
N LEU A 378 -5.72 17.20 8.10
CA LEU A 378 -6.25 15.99 8.70
C LEU A 378 -7.44 16.27 9.63
N GLU A 379 -7.42 17.40 10.38
CA GLU A 379 -8.53 17.88 11.20
C GLU A 379 -9.77 18.26 10.38
N ALA A 380 -9.60 18.64 9.11
CA ALA A 380 -10.66 19.08 8.23
C ALA A 380 -11.25 17.96 7.36
N LEU A 381 -10.63 16.78 7.30
CA LEU A 381 -11.14 15.66 6.49
C LEU A 381 -12.56 15.26 6.93
N PRO A 382 -13.45 14.97 6.00
CA PRO A 382 -14.78 14.42 6.33
C PRO A 382 -14.69 12.98 6.89
N ASP A 383 -15.65 12.61 7.74
CA ASP A 383 -15.82 11.22 8.17
C ASP A 383 -15.99 10.29 6.96
N GLY A 384 -15.45 9.09 7.06
CA GLY A 384 -15.56 8.10 5.99
C GLY A 384 -14.71 8.39 4.76
N SER A 385 -13.75 9.31 4.83
CA SER A 385 -12.79 9.59 3.77
C SER A 385 -11.84 8.43 3.52
N ALA A 386 -11.25 8.38 2.32
CA ALA A 386 -10.06 7.59 2.03
C ALA A 386 -8.82 8.49 1.98
N LEU A 387 -7.78 8.13 2.70
CA LEU A 387 -6.53 8.88 2.78
C LEU A 387 -5.37 8.05 2.19
N GLN A 388 -4.83 8.50 1.08
CA GLN A 388 -3.64 7.93 0.44
C GLN A 388 -2.42 8.74 0.88
N LEU A 389 -1.56 8.14 1.69
CA LEU A 389 -0.34 8.76 2.19
C LEU A 389 0.85 8.40 1.30
N ALA A 390 1.58 9.37 0.82
CA ALA A 390 2.86 9.10 0.17
C ALA A 390 3.94 8.76 1.20
N ASN A 391 4.97 8.07 0.72
CA ASN A 391 6.13 7.75 1.54
C ASN A 391 6.91 9.01 1.98
N SER A 392 7.90 8.83 2.84
CA SER A 392 8.71 9.88 3.47
C SER A 392 7.99 10.62 4.61
N SER A 393 7.98 11.96 4.63
CA SER A 393 7.37 12.77 5.69
C SER A 393 5.86 12.58 5.80
N PRO A 394 5.07 12.52 4.72
CA PRO A 394 3.62 12.39 4.79
C PRO A 394 3.17 11.21 5.67
N VAL A 395 3.59 9.99 5.37
CA VAL A 395 3.16 8.80 6.12
C VAL A 395 3.67 8.77 7.57
N ARG A 396 4.81 9.42 7.85
CA ARG A 396 5.38 9.44 9.20
C ARG A 396 4.74 10.49 10.08
N ASN A 397 4.56 11.69 9.54
CA ASN A 397 4.06 12.82 10.32
C ASN A 397 2.54 12.76 10.50
N ALA A 398 1.79 12.23 9.53
CA ALA A 398 0.35 12.02 9.66
C ALA A 398 -0.03 11.18 10.89
N GLN A 399 0.83 10.23 11.29
CA GLN A 399 0.56 9.37 12.45
C GLN A 399 0.53 10.10 13.79
N TYR A 400 0.99 11.36 13.85
CA TYR A 400 0.98 12.14 15.10
C TYR A 400 -0.38 12.75 15.40
N PHE A 401 -1.24 12.87 14.40
CA PHE A 401 -2.54 13.53 14.50
C PHE A 401 -3.69 12.52 14.42
N PRO A 402 -4.79 12.75 15.18
CA PRO A 402 -5.97 11.91 15.05
C PRO A 402 -6.59 12.06 13.65
N LEU A 403 -7.25 11.02 13.20
CA LEU A 403 -8.04 11.03 11.96
C LEU A 403 -9.53 11.02 12.29
N PRO A 404 -10.38 11.59 11.41
CA PRO A 404 -11.82 11.46 11.52
C PRO A 404 -12.28 10.00 11.53
N PRO A 405 -13.45 9.73 12.12
CA PRO A 405 -14.04 8.39 12.14
C PRO A 405 -14.14 7.76 10.75
N ASP A 406 -13.96 6.44 10.71
CA ASP A 406 -14.08 5.61 9.49
C ASP A 406 -13.16 6.05 8.32
N THR A 407 -12.06 6.74 8.62
CA THR A 407 -11.04 7.06 7.60
C THR A 407 -10.28 5.80 7.22
N GLU A 408 -10.29 5.44 5.93
CA GLU A 408 -9.49 4.35 5.37
C GLU A 408 -8.13 4.88 4.92
N VAL A 409 -7.03 4.31 5.41
CA VAL A 409 -5.67 4.82 5.17
C VAL A 409 -4.84 3.81 4.38
N CYS A 410 -4.26 4.23 3.27
CA CYS A 410 -3.36 3.44 2.46
C CYS A 410 -2.03 4.16 2.20
N CYS A 411 -0.99 3.39 1.93
CA CYS A 411 0.33 3.89 1.54
C CYS A 411 1.11 2.78 0.83
N ASN A 412 1.98 3.13 -0.09
CA ASN A 412 2.89 2.18 -0.75
C ASN A 412 4.04 1.82 0.20
N ARG A 413 3.77 0.95 1.19
CA ARG A 413 4.73 0.54 2.23
C ARG A 413 5.35 -0.84 2.00
N GLY A 414 5.07 -1.49 0.90
CA GLY A 414 5.73 -2.73 0.51
C GLY A 414 7.24 -2.55 0.39
N VAL A 415 7.67 -1.63 -0.46
CA VAL A 415 9.09 -1.28 -0.67
C VAL A 415 9.44 0.16 -0.27
N ASN A 416 8.47 0.97 0.07
CA ASN A 416 8.61 2.37 0.49
C ASN A 416 9.17 3.30 -0.60
N GLY A 417 8.96 3.00 -1.88
CA GLY A 417 9.31 3.86 -3.00
C GLY A 417 8.49 5.14 -3.05
N ILE A 418 9.00 6.16 -3.73
CA ILE A 418 8.29 7.43 -3.97
C ILE A 418 7.73 7.51 -5.40
N ASP A 419 7.84 6.44 -6.16
CA ASP A 419 7.72 6.37 -7.61
C ASP A 419 6.33 5.98 -8.14
N GLY A 420 5.33 5.80 -7.27
CA GLY A 420 3.98 5.37 -7.66
C GLY A 420 2.86 5.78 -6.72
N SER A 421 3.10 6.70 -5.78
CA SER A 421 2.11 7.07 -4.76
C SER A 421 0.88 7.76 -5.36
N LEU A 422 1.06 8.65 -6.34
CA LEU A 422 -0.03 9.37 -6.99
C LEU A 422 -0.83 8.44 -7.91
N SER A 423 -0.15 7.58 -8.67
CA SER A 423 -0.79 6.57 -9.53
C SER A 423 -1.63 5.59 -8.72
N THR A 424 -1.13 5.15 -7.54
CA THR A 424 -1.89 4.30 -6.62
C THR A 424 -3.12 5.03 -6.08
N ALA A 425 -2.97 6.31 -5.67
CA ALA A 425 -4.10 7.13 -5.22
C ALA A 425 -5.15 7.30 -6.32
N THR A 426 -4.71 7.49 -7.57
CA THR A 426 -5.60 7.52 -8.75
C THR A 426 -6.38 6.23 -8.91
N GLY A 427 -5.71 5.09 -8.86
CA GLY A 427 -6.36 3.78 -8.95
C GLY A 427 -7.34 3.52 -7.82
N PHE A 428 -6.99 3.92 -6.60
CA PHE A 428 -7.87 3.82 -5.45
C PHE A 428 -9.14 4.66 -5.65
N ALA A 429 -9.00 5.93 -6.06
CA ALA A 429 -10.14 6.81 -6.33
C ALA A 429 -11.08 6.27 -7.41
N LEU A 430 -10.54 5.61 -8.45
CA LEU A 430 -11.34 4.96 -9.51
C LEU A 430 -12.09 3.70 -9.02
N GLY A 431 -11.61 3.06 -7.95
CA GLY A 431 -12.19 1.83 -7.40
C GLY A 431 -13.08 2.04 -6.18
N SER A 432 -12.95 3.17 -5.50
CA SER A 432 -13.60 3.46 -4.22
C SER A 432 -14.84 4.37 -4.39
N PRO A 433 -15.92 4.15 -3.65
CA PRO A 433 -17.02 5.11 -3.57
C PRO A 433 -16.71 6.29 -2.62
N ARG A 434 -15.62 6.23 -1.85
CA ARG A 434 -15.20 7.26 -0.90
C ARG A 434 -14.48 8.39 -1.61
N MET A 435 -14.64 9.62 -1.13
CA MET A 435 -13.75 10.72 -1.53
C MET A 435 -12.32 10.36 -1.13
N THR A 436 -11.41 10.40 -2.10
CA THR A 436 -10.02 10.01 -1.92
C THR A 436 -9.12 11.24 -1.83
N TYR A 437 -8.45 11.39 -0.71
CA TYR A 437 -7.48 12.45 -0.46
C TYR A 437 -6.06 11.89 -0.51
N ALA A 438 -5.22 12.44 -1.38
CA ALA A 438 -3.80 12.11 -1.47
C ALA A 438 -2.97 13.18 -0.77
N LEU A 439 -2.23 12.80 0.27
CA LEU A 439 -1.24 13.65 0.94
C LEU A 439 0.15 13.23 0.46
N ILE A 440 0.79 14.09 -0.32
CA ILE A 440 2.00 13.76 -1.06
C ILE A 440 3.04 14.87 -0.97
N GLY A 441 4.33 14.51 -0.86
CA GLY A 441 5.44 15.43 -0.98
C GLY A 441 5.86 15.67 -2.44
N ASP A 442 6.56 16.76 -2.67
CA ASP A 442 7.00 17.25 -3.97
C ASP A 442 7.78 16.23 -4.81
N LEU A 443 8.84 15.65 -4.26
CA LEU A 443 9.64 14.66 -4.98
C LEU A 443 8.81 13.44 -5.41
N SER A 444 7.91 12.96 -4.55
CA SER A 444 7.03 11.84 -4.89
C SER A 444 6.01 12.24 -5.97
N PHE A 445 5.47 13.45 -5.90
CA PHE A 445 4.53 13.98 -6.88
C PHE A 445 5.18 14.13 -8.26
N PHE A 446 6.33 14.83 -8.34
CA PHE A 446 7.00 15.06 -9.62
C PHE A 446 7.58 13.78 -10.22
N TYR A 447 8.02 12.83 -9.37
CA TYR A 447 8.46 11.53 -9.86
C TYR A 447 7.33 10.74 -10.51
N ASP A 448 6.09 10.85 -10.00
CA ASP A 448 4.91 10.10 -10.47
C ASP A 448 3.87 11.00 -11.19
N GLN A 449 4.30 12.16 -11.72
CA GLN A 449 3.43 13.14 -12.36
C GLN A 449 2.61 12.58 -13.54
N ASN A 450 3.08 11.49 -14.20
CA ASN A 450 2.38 10.85 -15.28
C ASN A 450 1.05 10.22 -14.85
N ALA A 451 0.81 10.06 -13.54
CA ALA A 451 -0.50 9.73 -13.00
C ALA A 451 -1.60 10.72 -13.43
N LEU A 452 -1.24 12.00 -13.63
CA LEU A 452 -2.16 13.05 -14.11
C LEU A 452 -2.45 12.94 -15.62
N TRP A 453 -1.58 12.25 -16.38
CA TRP A 453 -1.81 11.97 -17.78
C TRP A 453 -2.78 10.79 -17.95
N ASN A 454 -3.92 10.90 -17.31
CA ASN A 454 -4.94 9.88 -17.20
C ASN A 454 -6.33 10.52 -17.28
N ARG A 455 -7.03 10.32 -18.38
CA ARG A 455 -8.36 10.91 -18.60
C ARG A 455 -9.50 10.27 -17.81
N ASN A 456 -9.21 9.23 -17.02
CA ASN A 456 -10.23 8.55 -16.21
C ASN A 456 -10.38 9.18 -14.82
N ILE A 457 -9.42 10.01 -14.36
CA ILE A 457 -9.50 10.68 -13.06
C ILE A 457 -10.59 11.75 -13.08
N ASN A 458 -11.29 11.87 -11.97
CA ASN A 458 -12.42 12.76 -11.79
C ASN A 458 -12.37 13.47 -10.43
N GLY A 459 -13.44 14.16 -10.08
CA GLY A 459 -13.54 14.92 -8.85
C GLY A 459 -13.48 14.12 -7.55
N SER A 460 -13.47 12.79 -7.58
CA SER A 460 -13.28 11.96 -6.38
C SER A 460 -11.84 11.96 -5.87
N LEU A 461 -10.87 12.44 -6.66
CA LEU A 461 -9.47 12.57 -6.26
C LEU A 461 -9.14 14.01 -5.86
N ARG A 462 -8.68 14.20 -4.62
CA ARG A 462 -8.22 15.46 -4.03
C ARG A 462 -6.78 15.32 -3.59
N ILE A 463 -5.91 16.22 -4.00
CA ILE A 463 -4.47 16.13 -3.76
C ILE A 463 -4.02 17.32 -2.92
N LEU A 464 -3.45 17.06 -1.75
CA LEU A 464 -2.67 18.02 -1.01
C LEU A 464 -1.17 17.75 -1.27
N LEU A 465 -0.54 18.64 -2.00
CA LEU A 465 0.88 18.58 -2.33
C LEU A 465 1.68 19.46 -1.37
N LEU A 466 2.55 18.85 -0.57
CA LEU A 466 3.52 19.55 0.27
C LEU A 466 4.78 19.78 -0.55
N ASN A 467 5.05 21.03 -0.88
CA ASN A 467 6.20 21.43 -1.69
C ASN A 467 7.14 22.31 -0.88
N ASN A 468 8.15 21.70 -0.28
CA ASN A 468 9.21 22.41 0.42
C ASN A 468 10.52 22.48 -0.38
N GLY A 469 10.49 22.11 -1.66
CA GLY A 469 11.60 22.19 -2.59
C GLY A 469 12.62 21.06 -2.46
N GLY A 470 12.28 19.91 -1.81
CA GLY A 470 13.20 18.78 -1.75
C GLY A 470 12.95 17.75 -0.66
N GLY A 471 13.94 16.90 -0.42
CA GLY A 471 13.86 15.81 0.54
C GLY A 471 14.13 16.24 1.99
N ALA A 472 13.21 16.95 2.64
CA ALA A 472 13.34 17.45 4.01
C ALA A 472 13.77 16.38 5.04
N ILE A 473 13.37 15.14 4.87
CA ILE A 473 13.73 14.04 5.78
C ILE A 473 15.24 13.87 5.96
N PHE A 474 16.03 14.23 4.96
CA PHE A 474 17.50 14.13 5.01
C PHE A 474 18.15 15.25 5.81
N GLY A 475 17.48 16.38 6.03
CA GLY A 475 17.95 17.48 6.87
C GLY A 475 18.13 17.10 8.34
N LYS A 476 17.54 15.98 8.79
CA LYS A 476 17.64 15.46 10.16
C LYS A 476 18.96 14.72 10.46
N PHE A 477 19.75 14.41 9.42
CA PHE A 477 20.98 13.65 9.59
C PHE A 477 22.20 14.57 9.74
N GLU A 478 22.72 14.67 10.96
CA GLU A 478 23.89 15.52 11.30
C GLU A 478 25.09 15.25 10.39
N GLY A 479 25.36 13.95 10.07
CA GLY A 479 26.46 13.59 9.18
C GLY A 479 26.34 14.05 7.72
N LEU A 480 25.15 14.54 7.31
CA LEU A 480 24.94 15.12 5.97
C LEU A 480 25.06 16.64 5.95
N LYS A 481 25.05 17.33 7.10
CA LYS A 481 25.04 18.80 7.14
C LYS A 481 26.23 19.44 6.43
N GLU A 482 27.41 18.82 6.53
CA GLU A 482 28.65 19.32 5.91
C GLU A 482 28.98 18.63 4.59
N SER A 483 28.10 17.75 4.10
CA SER A 483 28.34 17.03 2.84
C SER A 483 28.07 17.91 1.64
N ALA A 484 29.03 18.02 0.72
CA ALA A 484 28.86 18.67 -0.58
C ALA A 484 27.77 18.03 -1.47
N ALA A 485 27.36 16.80 -1.13
CA ALA A 485 26.30 16.07 -1.83
C ALA A 485 24.88 16.37 -1.29
N ARG A 486 24.77 17.05 -0.14
CA ARG A 486 23.52 17.22 0.61
C ARG A 486 22.39 17.77 -0.26
N GLU A 487 22.56 18.96 -0.75
CA GLU A 487 21.47 19.70 -1.42
C GLU A 487 21.11 19.07 -2.76
N ARG A 488 22.08 18.96 -3.66
CA ARG A 488 21.83 18.54 -5.05
C ARG A 488 21.63 17.05 -5.26
N LEU A 489 22.34 16.21 -4.50
CA LEU A 489 22.39 14.76 -4.77
C LEU A 489 21.60 13.92 -3.75
N VAL A 490 21.38 14.42 -2.53
CA VAL A 490 20.66 13.70 -1.48
C VAL A 490 19.27 14.29 -1.25
N MET A 491 19.19 15.60 -1.05
CA MET A 491 17.91 16.29 -0.87
C MET A 491 17.19 16.57 -2.19
N ALA A 492 17.92 16.55 -3.31
CA ALA A 492 17.40 16.81 -4.66
C ALA A 492 16.58 18.12 -4.73
N GLU A 493 17.17 19.20 -4.20
CA GLU A 493 16.52 20.51 -4.12
C GLU A 493 16.08 21.01 -5.49
N HIS A 494 14.89 21.63 -5.54
CA HIS A 494 14.28 22.14 -6.76
C HIS A 494 13.35 23.32 -6.48
N VAL A 495 12.94 24.01 -7.56
CA VAL A 495 11.98 25.12 -7.54
C VAL A 495 10.76 24.83 -8.43
N THR A 496 10.45 23.58 -8.63
CA THR A 496 9.36 23.13 -9.52
C THR A 496 8.02 23.33 -8.84
N SER A 497 7.01 23.81 -9.61
CA SER A 497 5.62 23.91 -9.18
C SER A 497 4.72 23.03 -10.04
N ALA A 498 3.65 22.51 -9.45
CA ALA A 498 2.65 21.70 -10.13
C ALA A 498 1.66 22.53 -10.99
N CYS A 499 1.66 23.86 -10.89
CA CYS A 499 0.68 24.74 -11.52
C CYS A 499 0.47 24.44 -13.02
N HIS A 500 1.54 24.44 -13.80
CA HIS A 500 1.46 24.22 -15.24
C HIS A 500 1.12 22.77 -15.61
N LEU A 501 1.53 21.81 -14.81
CA LEU A 501 1.12 20.39 -14.99
C LEU A 501 -0.38 20.22 -14.77
N CYS A 502 -0.92 20.83 -13.72
CA CYS A 502 -2.35 20.82 -13.44
C CYS A 502 -3.14 21.44 -14.59
N GLN A 503 -2.69 22.59 -15.10
CA GLN A 503 -3.30 23.24 -16.26
C GLN A 503 -3.29 22.36 -17.50
N ALA A 504 -2.16 21.70 -17.80
CA ALA A 504 -1.99 20.83 -18.98
C ALA A 504 -2.89 19.58 -18.91
N HIS A 505 -3.14 19.07 -17.71
CA HIS A 505 -3.94 17.84 -17.49
C HIS A 505 -5.38 18.09 -17.03
N GLY A 506 -5.83 19.36 -16.95
CA GLY A 506 -7.20 19.71 -16.58
C GLY A 506 -7.52 19.47 -15.09
N VAL A 507 -6.51 19.47 -14.23
CA VAL A 507 -6.64 19.41 -12.76
C VAL A 507 -6.97 20.82 -12.25
N ALA A 508 -7.99 20.95 -11.39
CA ALA A 508 -8.24 22.22 -10.73
C ALA A 508 -7.13 22.51 -9.71
N TYR A 509 -6.61 23.73 -9.70
CA TYR A 509 -5.41 24.06 -8.95
C TYR A 509 -5.59 25.30 -8.08
N GLN A 510 -5.13 25.22 -6.84
CA GLN A 510 -4.85 26.35 -5.96
C GLN A 510 -3.52 26.14 -5.25
N ASN A 511 -2.93 27.23 -4.73
CA ASN A 511 -1.73 27.19 -3.91
C ASN A 511 -1.90 27.99 -2.62
N ALA A 512 -1.04 27.70 -1.63
CA ALA A 512 -0.94 28.43 -0.40
C ALA A 512 0.53 28.56 0.03
N ASP A 513 0.87 29.71 0.59
CA ASP A 513 2.19 30.04 1.16
C ASP A 513 2.09 30.71 2.53
N ASP A 514 0.85 30.88 3.04
CA ASP A 514 0.57 31.42 4.37
C ASP A 514 -0.67 30.76 5.02
N MET A 515 -0.96 31.13 6.27
CA MET A 515 -2.08 30.55 7.04
C MET A 515 -3.46 30.93 6.49
N ALA A 516 -3.59 32.10 5.84
CA ALA A 516 -4.88 32.58 5.31
C ALA A 516 -5.22 31.82 4.02
N SER A 517 -4.29 31.77 3.08
CA SER A 517 -4.42 31.02 1.83
C SER A 517 -4.55 29.51 2.08
N LEU A 518 -3.87 28.96 3.10
CA LEU A 518 -4.05 27.57 3.51
C LEU A 518 -5.48 27.27 3.93
N ARG A 519 -6.07 28.12 4.77
CA ARG A 519 -7.44 27.90 5.27
C ARG A 519 -8.45 27.94 4.12
N GLU A 520 -8.34 28.93 3.23
CA GLU A 520 -9.19 29.04 2.04
C GLU A 520 -9.00 27.85 1.10
N GLY A 521 -7.76 27.42 0.89
CA GLY A 521 -7.42 26.30 0.03
C GLY A 521 -7.89 24.95 0.59
N ILE A 522 -7.81 24.70 1.90
CA ILE A 522 -8.36 23.47 2.52
C ILE A 522 -9.91 23.47 2.38
N ASP A 523 -10.56 24.59 2.67
CA ASP A 523 -12.01 24.71 2.50
C ASP A 523 -12.43 24.44 1.04
N TRP A 524 -11.71 25.03 0.10
CA TRP A 524 -11.90 24.78 -1.33
C TRP A 524 -11.66 23.30 -1.69
N LEU A 525 -10.56 22.70 -1.23
CA LEU A 525 -10.21 21.33 -1.58
C LEU A 525 -11.23 20.31 -1.06
N ILE A 526 -11.81 20.57 0.11
CA ILE A 526 -12.73 19.64 0.79
C ILE A 526 -14.19 19.85 0.37
N HIS A 527 -14.65 21.09 0.28
CA HIS A 527 -16.07 21.40 0.16
C HIS A 527 -16.52 21.78 -1.27
N THR A 528 -15.59 22.05 -2.19
CA THR A 528 -16.01 22.38 -3.57
C THR A 528 -16.41 21.11 -4.33
N GLU A 529 -17.61 21.13 -4.90
CA GLU A 529 -18.03 20.11 -5.86
C GLU A 529 -17.23 20.28 -7.17
N SER A 530 -16.69 19.19 -7.70
CA SER A 530 -15.90 19.21 -8.94
C SER A 530 -16.05 17.88 -9.68
N ASP A 531 -16.17 17.96 -10.99
CA ASP A 531 -16.15 16.81 -11.90
C ASP A 531 -14.73 16.37 -12.28
N ARG A 532 -13.73 17.19 -11.99
CA ARG A 532 -12.31 16.93 -12.27
C ARG A 532 -11.48 16.90 -10.99
N PRO A 533 -10.31 16.23 -11.01
CA PRO A 533 -9.44 16.18 -9.84
C PRO A 533 -9.01 17.59 -9.40
N MET A 534 -8.74 17.73 -8.12
CA MET A 534 -8.31 19.01 -7.55
C MET A 534 -6.97 18.82 -6.83
N LEU A 535 -6.10 19.82 -6.96
CA LEU A 535 -4.81 19.86 -6.30
C LEU A 535 -4.59 21.21 -5.62
N MET A 536 -4.24 21.13 -4.35
CA MET A 536 -3.76 22.24 -3.56
C MET A 536 -2.26 22.05 -3.31
N GLU A 537 -1.43 22.95 -3.83
CA GLU A 537 0.02 22.98 -3.60
C GLU A 537 0.35 23.94 -2.46
N VAL A 538 1.06 23.46 -1.45
CA VAL A 538 1.44 24.26 -0.29
C VAL A 538 2.95 24.39 -0.24
N PHE A 539 3.43 25.62 -0.28
CA PHE A 539 4.85 25.93 -0.25
C PHE A 539 5.30 26.21 1.18
N THR A 540 6.22 25.39 1.70
CA THR A 540 6.82 25.55 3.02
C THR A 540 8.34 25.68 2.91
N ASP A 541 9.00 25.99 4.03
CA ASP A 541 10.44 26.06 4.10
C ASP A 541 11.03 24.79 4.72
N ILE A 542 11.99 24.18 4.04
CA ILE A 542 12.57 22.88 4.42
C ILE A 542 13.28 22.90 5.77
N ASP A 543 13.91 24.01 6.15
CA ASP A 543 14.60 24.15 7.42
C ASP A 543 13.58 24.41 8.55
N ALA A 544 12.56 25.23 8.30
CA ALA A 544 11.45 25.42 9.24
C ALA A 544 10.69 24.12 9.51
N ASP A 545 10.43 23.30 8.48
CA ASP A 545 9.81 21.99 8.61
C ASP A 545 10.62 21.05 9.51
N ASN A 546 11.94 21.03 9.33
CA ASN A 546 12.82 20.23 10.15
C ASN A 546 12.86 20.70 11.62
N GLU A 547 12.90 22.00 11.87
CA GLU A 547 12.87 22.56 13.22
C GLU A 547 11.51 22.33 13.90
N ALA A 548 10.39 22.45 13.17
CA ALA A 548 9.06 22.14 13.72
C ALA A 548 8.95 20.70 14.20
N VAL A 549 9.47 19.72 13.43
CA VAL A 549 9.49 18.32 13.85
C VAL A 549 10.40 18.10 15.06
N LYS A 550 11.56 18.75 15.15
CA LYS A 550 12.42 18.68 16.32
C LYS A 550 11.72 19.24 17.56
N GLY A 551 11.12 20.43 17.44
CA GLY A 551 10.35 21.06 18.52
C GLY A 551 9.18 20.19 18.99
N PHE A 552 8.47 19.53 18.07
CA PHE A 552 7.37 18.61 18.37
C PHE A 552 7.80 17.42 19.27
N PHE A 553 9.00 16.91 19.08
CA PHE A 553 9.53 15.82 19.92
C PHE A 553 10.25 16.29 21.19
N GLY A 554 10.53 17.59 21.33
CA GLY A 554 11.35 18.17 22.39
C GLY A 554 12.85 18.10 22.09
N GLU A 555 13.65 18.98 22.71
CA GLU A 555 15.07 19.19 22.41
C GLU A 555 16.01 18.02 22.78
N ASN A 556 15.51 16.92 23.29
CA ASN A 556 16.34 15.76 23.67
C ASN A 556 16.64 14.82 22.49
N THR A 557 17.15 15.39 21.40
CA THR A 557 17.53 14.64 20.17
C THR A 557 18.91 13.97 20.23
N GLN A 558 19.55 13.86 21.37
CA GLN A 558 20.85 13.16 21.46
C GLN A 558 20.79 11.64 21.14
N GLU A 559 19.60 11.02 21.16
CA GLU A 559 19.43 9.58 20.86
C GLU A 559 19.10 9.25 19.39
N LEU A 560 19.04 10.23 18.48
CA LEU A 560 18.90 9.96 17.04
C LEU A 560 20.25 9.69 16.33
N ARG A 561 21.34 9.60 17.11
CA ARG A 561 22.70 9.34 16.61
C ARG A 561 22.99 7.85 16.51
N SER A 562 22.24 7.11 15.68
CA SER A 562 22.78 5.81 15.15
C SER A 562 21.85 5.24 14.08
#